data_b7bd2417693c316c267d4b529223a105
#
_entry.id   b7bd2417693c316c267d4b529223a105
#
_cell.length_a   1.000
_cell.length_b   1.000
_cell.length_c   1.000
_cell.angle_alpha   90.00
_cell.angle_beta   90.00
_cell.angle_gamma   90.00
#
_symmetry.space_group_name_H-M   'P 1'
#
loop_
_entity.id
_entity.type
_entity.pdbx_description
1 polymer ?
#
loop_
_entity_poly.entity_id
_entity_poly.type
_entity_poly.pdbx_seq_one_letter_code
_entity_poly.pdbx_strand_id
1 'polypeptide(L)'
;LDRVKGLKEPSMPGWALNIAVDELLKKEFDIYRKEQKPHPIMKKHNLDFVPYQHKDLDVWRNSLKGGISYLDEKTNLIIHGGIDDLWFDLNEKKLIVVDYKAQSTKYPVTVSSYLDSEWHLSYKLQMDIYVHILRKMNFKVSDLSYFYVCNGEKTNNKFENKIDFKTTLIPYRVNTTWIENKLIEMKNVLN
;
A
#
# COMPACT_ATOMS: atom_id res chain seq x y z
N LEU A 1 7.02 -22.79 6.60
CA LEU A 1 7.29 -23.72 7.70
C LEU A 1 6.02 -24.19 8.40
N ASP A 2 5.10 -23.29 8.78
CA ASP A 2 3.88 -23.63 9.52
C ASP A 2 2.92 -24.54 8.73
N ARG A 3 2.74 -24.34 7.42
CA ARG A 3 1.92 -25.23 6.58
C ARG A 3 2.58 -26.58 6.30
N VAL A 4 3.90 -26.63 6.14
CA VAL A 4 4.65 -27.84 5.78
C VAL A 4 5.10 -28.63 7.00
N LYS A 5 5.48 -27.96 8.09
CA LYS A 5 6.02 -28.54 9.32
C LYS A 5 5.04 -28.54 10.50
N GLY A 6 3.85 -27.95 10.33
CA GLY A 6 2.84 -27.88 11.39
C GLY A 6 3.19 -26.89 12.53
N LEU A 7 4.23 -26.09 12.35
CA LEU A 7 4.63 -25.05 13.31
C LEU A 7 3.71 -23.84 13.12
N LYS A 8 2.67 -23.73 13.93
CA LYS A 8 1.80 -22.54 13.94
C LYS A 8 2.31 -21.55 14.97
N GLU A 9 2.58 -20.32 14.54
CA GLU A 9 2.64 -19.20 15.48
C GLU A 9 1.27 -18.94 16.09
N PRO A 10 1.19 -18.53 17.38
CA PRO A 10 -0.06 -18.06 17.95
C PRO A 10 -0.64 -16.95 17.06
N SER A 11 -1.91 -17.08 16.66
CA SER A 11 -2.56 -16.01 15.91
C SER A 11 -2.68 -14.78 16.79
N MET A 12 -2.05 -13.68 16.38
CA MET A 12 -2.27 -12.38 17.03
C MET A 12 -3.68 -11.87 16.69
N PRO A 13 -4.39 -11.23 17.63
CA PRO A 13 -5.63 -10.54 17.32
C PRO A 13 -5.41 -9.55 16.18
N GLY A 14 -6.32 -9.53 15.21
CA GLY A 14 -6.24 -8.59 14.10
C GLY A 14 -6.27 -7.13 14.57
N TRP A 15 -5.63 -6.24 13.82
CA TRP A 15 -5.64 -4.78 14.05
C TRP A 15 -6.99 -4.20 13.61
N ALA A 16 -8.06 -4.51 14.36
CA ALA A 16 -9.46 -4.24 13.98
C ALA A 16 -9.72 -2.77 13.60
N LEU A 17 -9.14 -1.82 14.35
CA LEU A 17 -9.30 -0.40 14.04
C LEU A 17 -8.57 0.02 12.76
N ASN A 18 -7.39 -0.52 12.50
CA ASN A 18 -6.64 -0.25 11.26
C ASN A 18 -7.39 -0.82 10.04
N ILE A 19 -7.99 -2.01 10.18
CA ILE A 19 -8.84 -2.62 9.14
C ILE A 19 -10.06 -1.73 8.87
N ALA A 20 -10.71 -1.21 9.91
CA ALA A 20 -11.86 -0.33 9.73
C ALA A 20 -11.48 0.99 9.00
N VAL A 21 -10.33 1.58 9.31
CA VAL A 21 -9.83 2.77 8.61
C VAL A 21 -9.55 2.45 7.13
N ASP A 22 -8.87 1.34 6.84
CA ASP A 22 -8.58 0.88 5.49
C ASP A 22 -9.87 0.67 4.66
N GLU A 23 -10.84 -0.04 5.22
CA GLU A 23 -12.14 -0.27 4.56
C GLU A 23 -12.91 1.02 4.29
N LEU A 24 -12.88 1.98 5.23
CA LEU A 24 -13.56 3.27 5.06
C LEU A 24 -12.87 4.11 3.99
N LEU A 25 -11.55 4.13 3.93
CA LEU A 25 -10.79 4.80 2.88
C LEU A 25 -11.08 4.20 1.51
N LYS A 26 -11.08 2.88 1.37
CA LYS A 26 -11.45 2.21 0.10
C LYS A 26 -12.84 2.64 -0.36
N LYS A 27 -13.83 2.64 0.53
CA LYS A 27 -15.20 3.10 0.22
C LYS A 27 -15.24 4.56 -0.20
N GLU A 28 -14.51 5.43 0.49
CA GLU A 28 -14.43 6.85 0.18
C GLU A 28 -13.81 7.09 -1.21
N PHE A 29 -12.64 6.49 -1.48
CA PHE A 29 -11.99 6.61 -2.79
C PHE A 29 -12.82 6.00 -3.92
N ASP A 30 -13.60 4.96 -3.67
CA ASP A 30 -14.47 4.33 -4.66
C ASP A 30 -15.63 5.22 -5.13
N ILE A 31 -16.06 6.18 -4.30
CA ILE A 31 -17.03 7.22 -4.73
C ILE A 31 -16.41 8.07 -5.84
N TYR A 32 -15.19 8.59 -5.61
CA TYR A 32 -14.46 9.41 -6.59
C TYR A 32 -14.02 8.61 -7.82
N ARG A 33 -13.73 7.31 -7.64
CA ARG A 33 -13.40 6.37 -8.71
C ARG A 33 -14.55 6.19 -9.69
N LYS A 34 -15.76 5.97 -9.18
CA LYS A 34 -16.98 5.85 -10.02
C LYS A 34 -17.24 7.12 -10.81
N GLU A 35 -17.00 8.28 -10.23
CA GLU A 35 -17.19 9.58 -10.87
C GLU A 35 -15.99 10.02 -11.73
N GLN A 36 -14.88 9.30 -11.69
CA GLN A 36 -13.59 9.67 -12.30
C GLN A 36 -13.16 11.11 -11.97
N LYS A 37 -13.32 11.48 -10.69
CA LYS A 37 -12.98 12.80 -10.16
C LYS A 37 -11.80 12.72 -9.19
N PRO A 38 -10.98 13.78 -9.10
CA PRO A 38 -9.93 13.88 -8.09
C PRO A 38 -10.52 13.89 -6.69
N HIS A 39 -9.97 13.05 -5.80
CA HIS A 39 -10.27 13.09 -4.38
C HIS A 39 -9.78 14.42 -3.76
N PRO A 40 -10.42 14.94 -2.67
CA PRO A 40 -9.99 16.18 -2.02
C PRO A 40 -8.50 16.24 -1.64
N ILE A 41 -7.90 15.12 -1.24
CA ILE A 41 -6.46 15.05 -0.93
C ILE A 41 -5.60 15.34 -2.17
N MET A 42 -6.01 14.89 -3.34
CA MET A 42 -5.30 15.15 -4.59
C MET A 42 -5.33 16.63 -4.91
N LYS A 43 -6.50 17.26 -4.78
CA LYS A 43 -6.68 18.72 -4.97
C LYS A 43 -5.84 19.52 -3.98
N LYS A 44 -5.85 19.12 -2.70
CA LYS A 44 -5.07 19.77 -1.63
C LYS A 44 -3.57 19.80 -1.94
N HIS A 45 -3.06 18.77 -2.61
CA HIS A 45 -1.66 18.64 -2.99
C HIS A 45 -1.36 19.02 -4.45
N ASN A 46 -2.32 19.63 -5.18
CA ASN A 46 -2.20 20.02 -6.59
C ASN A 46 -1.76 18.85 -7.49
N LEU A 47 -2.32 17.67 -7.27
CA LEU A 47 -2.03 16.46 -8.03
C LEU A 47 -3.13 16.24 -9.07
N ASP A 48 -2.76 16.17 -10.35
CA ASP A 48 -3.66 15.84 -11.46
C ASP A 48 -3.91 14.33 -11.55
N PHE A 49 -4.43 13.76 -10.48
CA PHE A 49 -4.69 12.35 -10.35
C PHE A 49 -6.18 12.09 -10.17
N VAL A 50 -6.59 10.88 -10.55
CA VAL A 50 -7.90 10.32 -10.23
C VAL A 50 -7.73 8.91 -9.68
N PRO A 51 -8.62 8.39 -8.82
CA PRO A 51 -8.61 6.99 -8.44
C PRO A 51 -8.79 6.10 -9.67
N TYR A 52 -7.87 5.15 -9.89
CA TYR A 52 -7.86 4.31 -11.08
C TYR A 52 -8.97 3.27 -11.06
N GLN A 53 -9.75 3.15 -12.14
CA GLN A 53 -10.81 2.17 -12.29
C GLN A 53 -10.29 0.95 -13.06
N HIS A 54 -10.41 -0.24 -12.47
CA HIS A 54 -10.08 -1.50 -13.11
C HIS A 54 -11.07 -2.58 -12.67
N LYS A 55 -11.42 -3.49 -13.59
CA LYS A 55 -12.38 -4.58 -13.34
C LYS A 55 -11.93 -5.54 -12.24
N ASP A 56 -10.63 -5.74 -12.10
CA ASP A 56 -10.03 -6.67 -11.15
C ASP A 56 -9.53 -5.98 -9.86
N LEU A 57 -9.84 -4.69 -9.63
CA LEU A 57 -9.30 -3.95 -8.49
C LEU A 57 -9.70 -4.59 -7.15
N ASP A 58 -10.92 -5.05 -7.00
CA ASP A 58 -11.39 -5.71 -5.78
C ASP A 58 -10.67 -7.05 -5.53
N VAL A 59 -10.31 -7.76 -6.61
CA VAL A 59 -9.47 -8.95 -6.54
C VAL A 59 -8.06 -8.58 -6.08
N TRP A 60 -7.48 -7.52 -6.63
CA TRP A 60 -6.13 -7.07 -6.30
C TRP A 60 -5.99 -6.55 -4.86
N ARG A 61 -7.07 -6.01 -4.29
CA ARG A 61 -7.15 -5.59 -2.88
C ARG A 61 -7.24 -6.75 -1.90
N ASN A 62 -7.61 -7.93 -2.35
CA ASN A 62 -7.80 -9.09 -1.49
C ASN A 62 -6.57 -10.01 -1.50
N SER A 63 -5.62 -9.76 -0.60
CA SER A 63 -4.37 -10.52 -0.50
C SER A 63 -4.56 -11.99 -0.13
N LEU A 64 -5.69 -12.39 0.46
CA LEU A 64 -5.94 -13.77 0.90
C LEU A 64 -6.51 -14.67 -0.19
N LYS A 65 -7.35 -14.11 -1.07
CA LYS A 65 -8.08 -14.86 -2.11
C LYS A 65 -7.75 -14.42 -3.55
N GLY A 66 -6.94 -13.40 -3.70
CA GLY A 66 -6.57 -12.78 -4.98
C GLY A 66 -5.23 -12.09 -4.88
N GLY A 67 -5.23 -10.77 -5.03
CA GLY A 67 -4.03 -9.94 -5.05
C GLY A 67 -3.47 -9.77 -6.45
N ILE A 68 -2.46 -8.91 -6.56
CA ILE A 68 -1.61 -8.83 -7.74
C ILE A 68 -0.55 -9.94 -7.65
N SER A 69 -0.20 -10.56 -8.77
CA SER A 69 0.78 -11.63 -8.78
C SER A 69 1.56 -11.69 -10.09
N TYR A 70 2.79 -12.19 -9.99
CA TYR A 70 3.68 -12.40 -11.12
C TYR A 70 4.52 -13.66 -10.89
N LEU A 71 4.62 -14.51 -11.90
CA LEU A 71 5.53 -15.64 -11.93
C LEU A 71 6.87 -15.20 -12.53
N ASP A 72 7.93 -15.25 -11.72
CA ASP A 72 9.28 -15.04 -12.23
C ASP A 72 9.81 -16.31 -12.90
N GLU A 73 9.89 -16.30 -14.22
CA GLU A 73 10.30 -17.47 -15.01
C GLU A 73 11.73 -17.94 -14.72
N LYS A 74 12.63 -17.03 -14.29
CA LYS A 74 14.03 -17.37 -14.00
C LYS A 74 14.16 -18.20 -12.73
N THR A 75 13.36 -17.91 -11.73
CA THR A 75 13.42 -18.56 -10.42
C THR A 75 12.30 -19.55 -10.18
N ASN A 76 11.25 -19.52 -11.00
CA ASN A 76 10.00 -20.23 -10.82
C ASN A 76 9.31 -19.89 -9.47
N LEU A 77 9.49 -18.66 -9.00
CA LEU A 77 8.83 -18.13 -7.81
C LEU A 77 7.64 -17.25 -8.21
N ILE A 78 6.54 -17.39 -7.48
CA ILE A 78 5.39 -16.50 -7.60
C ILE A 78 5.55 -15.39 -6.55
N ILE A 79 5.61 -14.16 -7.02
CA ILE A 79 5.56 -12.96 -6.19
C ILE A 79 4.10 -12.50 -6.14
N HIS A 80 3.60 -12.24 -4.93
CA HIS A 80 2.20 -11.96 -4.72
C HIS A 80 2.01 -10.93 -3.61
N GLY A 81 0.95 -10.11 -3.72
CA GLY A 81 0.58 -9.16 -2.67
C GLY A 81 -0.79 -8.53 -2.91
N GLY A 82 -1.39 -7.95 -1.89
CA GLY A 82 -2.63 -7.18 -1.98
C GLY A 82 -2.34 -5.69 -1.89
N ILE A 83 -2.74 -4.93 -2.88
CA ILE A 83 -2.62 -3.47 -2.87
C ILE A 83 -3.82 -2.85 -2.15
N ASP A 84 -3.63 -1.67 -1.56
CA ASP A 84 -4.76 -0.95 -0.98
C ASP A 84 -5.49 -0.13 -2.04
N ASP A 85 -4.74 0.64 -2.84
CA ASP A 85 -5.32 1.44 -3.91
C ASP A 85 -4.37 1.74 -5.07
N LEU A 86 -4.96 2.16 -6.19
CA LEU A 86 -4.28 2.67 -7.36
C LEU A 86 -4.89 4.01 -7.77
N TRP A 87 -4.02 4.97 -8.06
CA TRP A 87 -4.40 6.23 -8.69
C TRP A 87 -3.83 6.29 -10.10
N PHE A 88 -4.38 7.18 -10.92
CA PHE A 88 -3.92 7.40 -12.29
C PHE A 88 -3.49 8.85 -12.48
N ASP A 89 -2.27 9.03 -12.91
CA ASP A 89 -1.72 10.34 -13.29
C ASP A 89 -2.25 10.71 -14.67
N LEU A 90 -3.00 11.80 -14.73
CA LEU A 90 -3.61 12.29 -15.97
C LEU A 90 -2.60 12.90 -16.94
N ASN A 91 -1.45 13.36 -16.45
CA ASN A 91 -0.37 13.96 -17.25
C ASN A 91 0.57 12.89 -17.81
N GLU A 92 1.16 12.08 -16.92
CA GLU A 92 2.14 11.06 -17.33
C GLU A 92 1.51 9.78 -17.87
N LYS A 93 0.19 9.60 -17.69
CA LYS A 93 -0.55 8.39 -18.07
C LYS A 93 0.03 7.12 -17.45
N LYS A 94 0.37 7.21 -16.18
CA LYS A 94 0.92 6.12 -15.36
C LYS A 94 0.05 5.81 -14.16
N LEU A 95 0.08 4.56 -13.72
CA LEU A 95 -0.47 4.16 -12.44
C LEU A 95 0.43 4.62 -11.29
N ILE A 96 -0.19 4.95 -10.17
CA ILE A 96 0.46 5.31 -8.93
C ILE A 96 -0.05 4.35 -7.86
N VAL A 97 0.86 3.63 -7.22
CA VAL A 97 0.52 2.75 -6.10
C VAL A 97 0.33 3.59 -4.85
N VAL A 98 -0.74 3.32 -4.13
CA VAL A 98 -1.05 3.99 -2.86
C VAL A 98 -1.33 2.95 -1.80
N ASP A 99 -0.73 3.14 -0.64
CA ASP A 99 -0.82 2.23 0.49
C ASP A 99 -1.35 3.00 1.71
N TYR A 100 -2.42 2.50 2.32
CA TYR A 100 -3.10 3.13 3.44
C TYR A 100 -2.50 2.68 4.76
N LYS A 101 -2.14 3.63 5.61
CA LYS A 101 -1.56 3.34 6.92
C LYS A 101 -2.31 4.07 8.03
N ALA A 102 -2.82 3.33 8.98
CA ALA A 102 -3.41 3.88 10.20
C ALA A 102 -2.42 3.73 11.36
N GLN A 103 -2.22 4.80 12.09
CA GLN A 103 -1.34 4.83 13.26
C GLN A 103 -1.86 5.85 14.30
N SER A 104 -1.25 5.88 15.48
CA SER A 104 -1.48 6.93 16.46
C SER A 104 -0.16 7.30 17.14
N THR A 105 0.35 8.46 16.81
CA THR A 105 1.54 9.05 17.45
C THR A 105 1.24 10.48 17.88
N LYS A 106 1.87 10.94 18.95
CA LYS A 106 1.82 12.33 19.40
C LYS A 106 2.76 13.26 18.63
N TYR A 107 3.69 12.69 17.88
CA TYR A 107 4.65 13.45 17.08
C TYR A 107 4.09 13.76 15.69
N PRO A 108 4.47 14.92 15.10
CA PRO A 108 4.05 15.25 13.74
C PRO A 108 4.49 14.18 12.74
N VAL A 109 3.57 13.77 11.86
CA VAL A 109 3.87 12.90 10.73
C VAL A 109 4.31 13.79 9.57
N THR A 110 5.59 13.71 9.22
CA THR A 110 6.20 14.43 8.09
C THR A 110 6.85 13.43 7.13
N VAL A 111 7.23 13.87 5.94
CA VAL A 111 7.90 13.00 4.96
C VAL A 111 9.17 12.38 5.57
N SER A 112 10.04 13.21 6.19
CA SER A 112 11.28 12.73 6.79
C SER A 112 11.01 11.80 7.97
N SER A 113 10.18 12.21 8.95
CA SER A 113 9.90 11.38 10.13
C SER A 113 9.28 10.03 9.77
N TYR A 114 8.57 9.95 8.65
CA TYR A 114 7.97 8.71 8.18
C TYR A 114 8.96 7.83 7.39
N LEU A 115 9.67 8.42 6.41
CA LEU A 115 10.56 7.66 5.52
C LEU A 115 11.88 7.28 6.17
N ASP A 116 12.39 8.09 7.12
CA ASP A 116 13.66 7.80 7.80
C ASP A 116 13.51 6.80 8.95
N SER A 117 12.27 6.45 9.31
CA SER A 117 11.99 5.47 10.35
C SER A 117 12.34 4.05 9.90
N GLU A 118 13.18 3.37 10.67
CA GLU A 118 13.51 1.95 10.46
C GLU A 118 12.28 1.04 10.58
N TRP A 119 11.30 1.41 11.42
CA TRP A 119 10.04 0.69 11.59
C TRP A 119 9.19 0.66 10.30
N HIS A 120 9.41 1.60 9.37
CA HIS A 120 8.69 1.67 8.11
C HIS A 120 9.46 1.06 6.94
N LEU A 121 10.62 0.41 7.19
CA LEU A 121 11.38 -0.26 6.14
C LEU A 121 10.53 -1.32 5.41
N SER A 122 9.79 -2.14 6.17
CA SER A 122 8.91 -3.17 5.59
C SER A 122 7.84 -2.58 4.66
N TYR A 123 7.31 -1.39 4.97
CA TYR A 123 6.33 -0.72 4.12
C TYR A 123 6.96 -0.21 2.82
N LYS A 124 8.19 0.29 2.87
CA LYS A 124 8.94 0.69 1.67
C LYS A 124 9.21 -0.51 0.76
N LEU A 125 9.67 -1.62 1.32
CA LEU A 125 9.88 -2.87 0.57
C LEU A 125 8.57 -3.40 -0.04
N GLN A 126 7.48 -3.34 0.70
CA GLN A 126 6.15 -3.70 0.22
C GLN A 126 5.75 -2.87 -1.00
N MET A 127 5.94 -1.55 -0.95
CA MET A 127 5.64 -0.63 -2.04
C MET A 127 6.48 -0.93 -3.29
N ASP A 128 7.79 -1.16 -3.11
CA ASP A 128 8.70 -1.54 -4.20
C ASP A 128 8.24 -2.83 -4.90
N ILE A 129 7.83 -3.83 -4.11
CA ILE A 129 7.33 -5.11 -4.62
C ILE A 129 6.03 -4.92 -5.40
N TYR A 130 5.09 -4.12 -4.91
CA TYR A 130 3.82 -3.88 -5.60
C TYR A 130 4.03 -3.20 -6.96
N VAL A 131 4.89 -2.18 -7.00
CA VAL A 131 5.26 -1.52 -8.26
C VAL A 131 5.94 -2.49 -9.22
N HIS A 132 6.85 -3.34 -8.72
CA HIS A 132 7.52 -4.36 -9.52
C HIS A 132 6.51 -5.34 -10.15
N ILE A 133 5.59 -5.91 -9.35
CA ILE A 133 4.56 -6.84 -9.84
C ILE A 133 3.71 -6.18 -10.92
N LEU A 134 3.18 -4.98 -10.68
CA LEU A 134 2.35 -4.27 -11.66
C LEU A 134 3.08 -3.99 -12.97
N ARG A 135 4.39 -3.65 -12.92
CA ARG A 135 5.22 -3.50 -14.11
C ARG A 135 5.38 -4.83 -14.86
N LYS A 136 5.57 -5.94 -14.14
CA LYS A 136 5.63 -7.29 -14.74
C LYS A 136 4.27 -7.74 -15.30
N MET A 137 3.17 -7.22 -14.79
CA MET A 137 1.82 -7.35 -15.36
C MET A 137 1.57 -6.41 -16.56
N ASN A 138 2.61 -5.75 -17.09
CA ASN A 138 2.60 -4.85 -18.24
C ASN A 138 1.86 -3.52 -18.02
N PHE A 139 1.68 -3.08 -16.78
CA PHE A 139 1.18 -1.74 -16.51
C PHE A 139 2.32 -0.70 -16.55
N LYS A 140 2.00 0.50 -17.02
CA LYS A 140 2.87 1.67 -16.89
C LYS A 140 2.71 2.23 -15.49
N VAL A 141 3.70 2.06 -14.63
CA VAL A 141 3.65 2.48 -13.22
C VAL A 141 4.71 3.53 -12.96
N SER A 142 4.33 4.58 -12.25
CA SER A 142 5.22 5.67 -11.82
C SER A 142 6.33 5.16 -10.88
N ASP A 143 7.46 5.86 -10.87
CA ASP A 143 8.48 5.70 -9.83
C ASP A 143 8.08 6.41 -8.52
N LEU A 144 7.03 7.23 -8.56
CA LEU A 144 6.48 7.90 -7.39
C LEU A 144 5.22 7.17 -6.95
N SER A 145 5.20 6.77 -5.69
CA SER A 145 4.07 6.15 -4.98
C SER A 145 3.75 6.95 -3.72
N TYR A 146 2.65 6.64 -3.04
CA TYR A 146 2.27 7.40 -1.85
C TYR A 146 1.84 6.49 -0.70
N PHE A 147 2.26 6.83 0.52
CA PHE A 147 1.60 6.37 1.73
C PHE A 147 0.55 7.41 2.14
N TYR A 148 -0.69 6.99 2.29
CA TYR A 148 -1.76 7.80 2.84
C TYR A 148 -1.88 7.47 4.31
N VAL A 149 -1.28 8.32 5.15
CA VAL A 149 -1.14 8.06 6.58
C VAL A 149 -2.28 8.74 7.34
N CYS A 150 -3.08 7.95 8.03
CA CYS A 150 -4.13 8.40 8.95
C CYS A 150 -3.63 8.30 10.39
N ASN A 151 -3.30 9.43 11.01
CA ASN A 151 -2.85 9.50 12.39
C ASN A 151 -4.01 9.82 13.31
N GLY A 152 -4.44 8.85 14.13
CA GLY A 152 -5.47 9.05 15.14
C GLY A 152 -4.97 9.97 16.25
N GLU A 153 -5.70 11.06 16.47
CA GLU A 153 -5.38 12.04 17.51
C GLU A 153 -5.71 11.49 18.89
N LYS A 154 -4.71 11.49 19.79
CA LYS A 154 -4.83 11.03 21.18
C LYS A 154 -4.50 12.10 22.21
N THR A 155 -4.39 13.32 21.75
CA THR A 155 -4.10 14.50 22.59
C THR A 155 -5.37 15.20 23.09
N ASN A 156 -6.54 14.74 22.66
CA ASN A 156 -7.84 15.24 23.12
C ASN A 156 -8.04 14.93 24.62
N ASN A 157 -8.72 15.83 25.33
CA ASN A 157 -8.95 15.71 26.77
C ASN A 157 -9.92 14.59 27.14
N LYS A 158 -10.74 14.12 26.17
CA LYS A 158 -11.77 13.08 26.39
C LYS A 158 -12.07 12.32 25.10
N PHE A 159 -12.65 11.13 25.23
CA PHE A 159 -12.93 10.24 24.11
C PHE A 159 -14.14 10.67 23.25
N GLU A 160 -15.24 11.10 23.87
CA GLU A 160 -16.50 11.54 23.19
C GLU A 160 -17.02 10.57 22.10
N ASN A 161 -16.77 9.28 22.26
CA ASN A 161 -17.13 8.22 21.32
C ASN A 161 -16.59 8.40 19.89
N LYS A 162 -15.49 9.15 19.71
CA LYS A 162 -14.85 9.38 18.41
C LYS A 162 -13.33 9.48 18.52
N ILE A 163 -12.67 9.20 17.41
CA ILE A 163 -11.24 9.48 17.18
C ILE A 163 -11.16 10.37 15.94
N ASP A 164 -10.58 11.54 16.09
CA ASP A 164 -10.28 12.42 14.97
C ASP A 164 -8.96 11.98 14.30
N PHE A 165 -8.91 12.00 12.97
CA PHE A 165 -7.71 11.62 12.21
C PHE A 165 -7.12 12.81 11.51
N LYS A 166 -5.80 12.98 11.68
CA LYS A 166 -5.00 13.87 10.84
C LYS A 166 -4.38 13.06 9.71
N THR A 167 -4.72 13.42 8.47
CA THR A 167 -4.21 12.72 7.30
C THR A 167 -2.99 13.42 6.70
N THR A 168 -1.99 12.63 6.30
CA THR A 168 -0.77 13.12 5.65
C THR A 168 -0.47 12.25 4.44
N LEU A 169 -0.19 12.87 3.30
CA LEU A 169 0.24 12.18 2.09
C LEU A 169 1.77 12.22 2.02
N ILE A 170 2.39 11.05 2.05
CA ILE A 170 3.85 10.88 2.04
C ILE A 170 4.27 10.38 0.66
N PRO A 171 4.92 11.19 -0.17
CA PRO A 171 5.48 10.72 -1.43
C PRO A 171 6.68 9.80 -1.18
N TYR A 172 6.72 8.67 -1.88
CA TYR A 172 7.80 7.69 -1.81
C TYR A 172 8.31 7.38 -3.22
N ARG A 173 9.60 7.57 -3.44
CA ARG A 173 10.24 7.15 -4.68
C ARG A 173 10.69 5.71 -4.56
N VAL A 174 10.05 4.84 -5.34
CA VAL A 174 10.28 3.39 -5.31
C VAL A 174 11.62 3.01 -5.89
N ASN A 175 12.21 1.95 -5.35
CA ASN A 175 13.41 1.33 -5.88
C ASN A 175 13.16 -0.17 -6.10
N THR A 176 12.96 -0.58 -7.34
CA THR A 176 12.70 -2.00 -7.68
C THR A 176 13.96 -2.76 -8.11
N THR A 177 15.14 -2.12 -8.14
CA THR A 177 16.37 -2.70 -8.70
C THR A 177 16.93 -3.88 -7.91
N TRP A 178 16.61 -3.98 -6.63
CA TRP A 178 17.07 -5.03 -5.73
C TRP A 178 16.27 -6.34 -5.86
N ILE A 179 15.05 -6.30 -6.43
CA ILE A 179 14.08 -7.40 -6.33
C ILE A 179 14.54 -8.64 -7.10
N GLU A 180 14.98 -8.49 -8.34
CA GLU A 180 15.38 -9.64 -9.17
C GLU A 180 16.56 -10.40 -8.55
N ASN A 181 17.57 -9.70 -8.02
CA ASN A 181 18.69 -10.33 -7.33
C ASN A 181 18.23 -11.06 -6.06
N LYS A 182 17.31 -10.45 -5.30
CA LYS A 182 16.75 -11.08 -4.10
C LYS A 182 15.95 -12.35 -4.41
N LEU A 183 15.24 -12.40 -5.53
CA LEU A 183 14.55 -13.62 -5.97
C LEU A 183 15.53 -14.76 -6.27
N ILE A 184 16.66 -14.44 -6.90
CA ILE A 184 17.73 -15.43 -7.17
C ILE A 184 18.32 -15.95 -5.85
N GLU A 185 18.63 -15.04 -4.89
CA GLU A 185 19.11 -15.45 -3.56
C GLU A 185 18.09 -16.37 -2.85
N MET A 186 16.82 -16.01 -2.85
CA MET A 186 15.76 -16.83 -2.26
C MET A 186 15.67 -18.21 -2.92
N LYS A 187 15.76 -18.28 -4.24
CA LYS A 187 15.76 -19.55 -4.98
C LYS A 187 16.93 -20.44 -4.57
N ASN A 188 18.13 -19.85 -4.41
CA ASN A 188 19.32 -20.60 -4.01
C ASN A 188 19.21 -21.20 -2.60
N VAL A 189 18.47 -20.57 -1.70
CA VAL A 189 18.19 -21.10 -0.35
C VAL A 189 17.18 -22.23 -0.36
N LEU A 190 16.30 -22.29 -1.38
CA LEU A 190 15.25 -23.32 -1.50
C LEU A 190 15.72 -24.59 -2.21
N ASN A 191 16.85 -24.54 -2.89
CA ASN A 191 17.48 -25.70 -3.55
C ASN A 191 18.43 -26.42 -2.58
#